data_a4809e6f494cd92d9fc1c504a04f201a
#
_entry.id   a4809e6f494cd92d9fc1c504a04f201a
#
_cell.length_a   1.000
_cell.length_b   1.000
_cell.length_c   1.000
_cell.angle_alpha   90.00
_cell.angle_beta   90.00
_cell.angle_gamma   90.00
#
_symmetry.space_group_name_H-M   'P 1'
#
loop_
_entity.id
_entity.type
_entity.pdbx_description
1 polymer ?
#
loop_
_entity_poly.entity_id
_entity_poly.type
_entity_poly.pdbx_seq_one_letter_code
_entity_poly.pdbx_strand_id
1 'polypeptide(L)'
;MSIFVTGHRNPDTDSICSAIGYAALKGEGYAAGRLGELNPETQFVLNRFGVEAPTLLGNMAGQEIILVDHNEAAQSAEGIEEAKILEIVDHHKIGGIKTSEPIMFCNMPLGCTATIVTMFYKHEHKMPEPKIAGVLCSAILSDTLAF
;
A
#
# COMPACT_ATOMS: atom_id res chain seq x y z
N MET A 1 6.71 -16.19 -8.61
CA MET A 1 6.63 -15.56 -7.27
C MET A 1 6.27 -14.10 -7.39
N SER A 2 5.33 -13.62 -6.57
CA SER A 2 4.94 -12.22 -6.61
C SER A 2 5.77 -11.39 -5.64
N ILE A 3 6.04 -10.15 -6.03
CA ILE A 3 6.54 -9.12 -5.12
C ILE A 3 5.31 -8.51 -4.46
N PHE A 4 5.25 -8.54 -3.13
CA PHE A 4 4.10 -8.00 -2.42
C PHE A 4 4.24 -6.51 -2.15
N VAL A 5 3.11 -5.81 -2.31
CA VAL A 5 2.94 -4.41 -1.92
C VAL A 5 2.04 -4.43 -0.69
N THR A 6 2.53 -3.92 0.44
CA THR A 6 1.77 -3.98 1.69
C THR A 6 1.78 -2.67 2.47
N GLY A 7 0.64 -2.37 3.09
CA GLY A 7 0.53 -1.32 4.10
C GLY A 7 0.97 -1.79 5.48
N HIS A 8 0.66 -1.00 6.49
CA HIS A 8 1.12 -1.22 7.88
C HIS A 8 0.27 -2.24 8.64
N ARG A 9 0.77 -2.62 9.83
CA ARG A 9 0.02 -3.43 10.79
C ARG A 9 -1.23 -2.68 11.25
N ASN A 10 -2.27 -3.43 11.65
CA ASN A 10 -3.58 -2.87 11.97
C ASN A 10 -4.07 -2.00 10.82
N PRO A 11 -4.22 -2.58 9.62
CA PRO A 11 -4.42 -1.80 8.41
C PRO A 11 -5.76 -1.07 8.41
N ASP A 12 -5.72 0.19 7.98
CA ASP A 12 -6.90 0.99 7.71
C ASP A 12 -7.24 0.93 6.21
N THR A 13 -8.26 1.68 5.81
CA THR A 13 -8.70 1.68 4.41
C THR A 13 -7.61 2.19 3.47
N ASP A 14 -6.87 3.23 3.85
CA ASP A 14 -5.77 3.75 3.03
C ASP A 14 -4.66 2.70 2.84
N SER A 15 -4.27 2.03 3.92
CA SER A 15 -3.25 0.99 3.88
C SER A 15 -3.59 -0.14 2.90
N ILE A 16 -4.82 -0.63 2.98
CA ILE A 16 -5.29 -1.73 2.12
C ILE A 16 -5.49 -1.27 0.67
N CYS A 17 -6.18 -0.17 0.48
CA CYS A 17 -6.52 0.31 -0.87
C CYS A 17 -5.31 0.83 -1.63
N SER A 18 -4.35 1.45 -0.95
CA SER A 18 -3.09 1.87 -1.57
C SER A 18 -2.27 0.68 -2.03
N ALA A 19 -2.21 -0.39 -1.23
CA ALA A 19 -1.52 -1.62 -1.62
C ALA A 19 -2.17 -2.23 -2.88
N ILE A 20 -3.49 -2.31 -2.90
CA ILE A 20 -4.23 -2.81 -4.06
C ILE A 20 -3.97 -1.94 -5.30
N GLY A 21 -4.11 -0.62 -5.16
CA GLY A 21 -3.94 0.31 -6.26
C GLY A 21 -2.53 0.32 -6.83
N TYR A 22 -1.52 0.26 -5.96
CA TYR A 22 -0.13 0.29 -6.41
C TYR A 22 0.31 -1.03 -7.03
N ALA A 23 -0.12 -2.16 -6.45
CA ALA A 23 0.15 -3.47 -7.05
C ALA A 23 -0.47 -3.57 -8.45
N ALA A 24 -1.69 -3.06 -8.62
CA ALA A 24 -2.35 -3.03 -9.93
C ALA A 24 -1.57 -2.16 -10.94
N LEU A 25 -1.05 -1.02 -10.50
CA LEU A 25 -0.23 -0.14 -11.35
C LEU A 25 1.06 -0.82 -11.77
N LYS A 26 1.73 -1.50 -10.86
CA LYS A 26 2.97 -2.24 -11.15
C LYS A 26 2.73 -3.40 -12.11
N GLY A 27 1.58 -4.03 -12.03
CA GLY A 27 1.15 -5.03 -13.01
C GLY A 27 1.61 -6.45 -12.70
N GLU A 28 1.94 -7.20 -13.75
CA GLU A 28 2.32 -8.60 -13.63
C GLU A 28 3.54 -8.79 -12.72
N GLY A 29 3.49 -9.80 -11.86
CA GLY A 29 4.57 -10.09 -10.92
C GLY A 29 4.43 -9.38 -9.57
N TYR A 30 3.40 -8.56 -9.40
CA TYR A 30 3.12 -7.85 -8.15
C TYR A 30 1.75 -8.21 -7.62
N ALA A 31 1.62 -8.26 -6.30
CA ALA A 31 0.35 -8.56 -5.65
C ALA A 31 0.22 -7.73 -4.37
N ALA A 32 -1.01 -7.41 -4.01
CA ALA A 32 -1.27 -6.73 -2.75
C ALA A 32 -1.19 -7.72 -1.58
N GLY A 33 -0.56 -7.28 -0.49
CA GLY A 33 -0.53 -7.99 0.77
C GLY A 33 -1.13 -7.15 1.89
N ARG A 34 -1.40 -7.78 3.03
CA ARG A 34 -1.86 -7.11 4.23
C ARG A 34 -1.22 -7.73 5.47
N LEU A 35 -1.11 -6.94 6.51
CA LEU A 35 -0.46 -7.36 7.76
C LEU A 35 -1.45 -7.55 8.91
N GLY A 36 -2.74 -7.59 8.63
CA GLY A 36 -3.75 -7.80 9.65
C GLY A 36 -5.15 -7.91 9.06
N GLU A 37 -6.13 -8.03 9.94
CA GLU A 37 -7.53 -8.14 9.57
C GLU A 37 -8.05 -6.83 8.96
N LEU A 38 -9.00 -6.96 8.04
CA LEU A 38 -9.69 -5.81 7.49
C LEU A 38 -10.69 -5.25 8.51
N ASN A 39 -10.71 -3.93 8.68
CA ASN A 39 -11.75 -3.30 9.47
C ASN A 39 -13.09 -3.26 8.71
N PRO A 40 -14.22 -3.00 9.39
CA PRO A 40 -15.54 -3.01 8.73
C PRO A 40 -15.66 -2.04 7.56
N GLU A 41 -15.06 -0.84 7.65
CA GLU A 41 -15.07 0.13 6.55
C GLU A 41 -14.37 -0.43 5.32
N THR A 42 -13.20 -1.01 5.51
CA THR A 42 -12.42 -1.60 4.41
C THR A 42 -13.15 -2.79 3.80
N GLN A 43 -13.75 -3.64 4.62
CA GLN A 43 -14.58 -4.75 4.12
C GLN A 43 -15.72 -4.25 3.25
N PHE A 44 -16.41 -3.21 3.71
CA PHE A 44 -17.48 -2.59 2.94
C PHE A 44 -16.98 -2.09 1.58
N VAL A 45 -15.85 -1.39 1.57
CA VAL A 45 -15.28 -0.84 0.34
C VAL A 45 -14.93 -1.96 -0.65
N LEU A 46 -14.23 -2.99 -0.21
CA LEU A 46 -13.85 -4.08 -1.10
C LEU A 46 -15.06 -4.83 -1.63
N ASN A 47 -16.06 -5.07 -0.79
CA ASN A 47 -17.30 -5.72 -1.22
C ASN A 47 -18.06 -4.86 -2.23
N ARG A 48 -18.12 -3.53 -1.99
CA ARG A 48 -18.83 -2.60 -2.88
C ARG A 48 -18.27 -2.59 -4.30
N PHE A 49 -16.96 -2.72 -4.43
CA PHE A 49 -16.29 -2.66 -5.72
C PHE A 49 -15.89 -4.04 -6.28
N GLY A 50 -16.20 -5.11 -5.57
CA GLY A 50 -15.91 -6.47 -6.03
C GLY A 50 -14.41 -6.76 -6.10
N VAL A 51 -13.64 -6.22 -5.16
CA VAL A 51 -12.19 -6.43 -5.08
C VAL A 51 -11.88 -7.43 -3.99
N GLU A 52 -11.04 -8.41 -4.31
CA GLU A 52 -10.61 -9.41 -3.33
C GLU A 52 -9.69 -8.81 -2.27
N ALA A 53 -9.79 -9.31 -1.05
CA ALA A 53 -8.89 -8.92 0.02
C ALA A 53 -7.45 -9.31 -0.32
N PRO A 54 -6.46 -8.45 0.00
CA PRO A 54 -5.05 -8.81 -0.17
C PRO A 54 -4.66 -10.05 0.62
N THR A 55 -3.60 -10.72 0.17
CA THR A 55 -3.03 -11.88 0.86
C THR A 55 -2.51 -11.50 2.24
N LEU A 56 -2.88 -12.26 3.27
CA LEU A 56 -2.30 -12.08 4.61
C LEU A 56 -0.84 -12.54 4.58
N LEU A 57 0.08 -11.64 4.90
CA LEU A 57 1.51 -11.92 4.87
C LEU A 57 2.00 -12.46 6.21
N GLY A 58 2.93 -13.41 6.14
CA GLY A 58 3.69 -13.88 7.29
C GLY A 58 5.05 -13.19 7.37
N ASN A 59 6.09 -13.96 7.74
CA ASN A 59 7.45 -13.47 7.84
C ASN A 59 8.01 -13.19 6.44
N MET A 60 8.55 -12.00 6.23
CA MET A 60 9.04 -11.54 4.94
C MET A 60 10.57 -11.54 4.82
N ALA A 61 11.28 -12.11 5.79
CA ALA A 61 12.73 -12.19 5.73
C ALA A 61 13.20 -12.84 4.42
N GLY A 62 14.17 -12.22 3.76
CA GLY A 62 14.71 -12.69 2.49
C GLY A 62 13.82 -12.46 1.27
N GLN A 63 12.65 -11.85 1.44
CA GLN A 63 11.72 -11.55 0.34
C GLN A 63 11.89 -10.12 -0.15
N GLU A 64 11.57 -9.89 -1.43
CA GLU A 64 11.44 -8.54 -1.97
C GLU A 64 10.05 -8.00 -1.64
N ILE A 65 9.98 -6.72 -1.24
CA ILE A 65 8.73 -6.11 -0.79
C ILE A 65 8.68 -4.61 -1.10
N ILE A 66 7.49 -4.11 -1.35
CA ILE A 66 7.21 -2.68 -1.49
C ILE A 66 6.31 -2.26 -0.32
N LEU A 67 6.66 -1.16 0.34
CA LEU A 67 5.89 -0.64 1.46
C LEU A 67 5.06 0.56 1.05
N VAL A 68 3.81 0.59 1.46
CA VAL A 68 2.93 1.76 1.31
C VAL A 68 2.36 2.15 2.66
N ASP A 69 2.13 3.44 2.83
CA ASP A 69 1.43 4.00 4.00
C ASP A 69 2.16 3.79 5.33
N HIS A 70 3.44 3.50 5.31
CA HIS A 70 4.29 3.45 6.50
C HIS A 70 5.77 3.42 6.11
N ASN A 71 6.63 3.78 7.05
CA ASN A 71 8.09 3.72 6.86
C ASN A 71 8.81 3.42 8.18
N GLU A 72 8.14 2.72 9.10
CA GLU A 72 8.73 2.31 10.39
C GLU A 72 8.70 0.80 10.51
N ALA A 73 9.82 0.20 10.94
CA ALA A 73 9.94 -1.26 11.07
C ALA A 73 8.89 -1.83 12.04
N ALA A 74 8.59 -1.11 13.13
CA ALA A 74 7.61 -1.54 14.13
C ALA A 74 6.19 -1.64 13.57
N GLN A 75 5.88 -0.95 12.47
CA GLN A 75 4.58 -0.99 11.81
C GLN A 75 4.56 -1.91 10.60
N SER A 76 5.67 -2.51 10.26
CA SER A 76 5.83 -3.29 9.05
C SER A 76 5.74 -4.80 9.29
N ALA A 77 6.02 -5.58 8.25
CA ALA A 77 5.96 -7.03 8.30
C ALA A 77 7.00 -7.61 9.25
N GLU A 78 6.67 -8.75 9.83
CA GLU A 78 7.67 -9.55 10.53
C GLU A 78 8.81 -9.88 9.56
N GLY A 79 10.05 -9.77 10.03
CA GLY A 79 11.23 -10.03 9.21
C GLY A 79 11.59 -8.91 8.25
N ILE A 80 11.01 -7.72 8.40
CA ILE A 80 11.26 -6.60 7.48
C ILE A 80 12.74 -6.18 7.48
N GLU A 81 13.44 -6.36 8.57
CA GLU A 81 14.86 -5.97 8.67
C GLU A 81 15.76 -6.85 7.80
N GLU A 82 15.34 -8.08 7.52
CA GLU A 82 16.02 -9.01 6.62
C GLU A 82 15.37 -9.10 5.23
N ALA A 83 14.31 -8.33 4.99
CA ALA A 83 13.67 -8.25 3.69
C ALA A 83 14.40 -7.25 2.79
N LYS A 84 14.25 -7.42 1.49
CA LYS A 84 14.75 -6.45 0.51
C LYS A 84 13.63 -5.48 0.15
N ILE A 85 13.66 -4.30 0.75
CA ILE A 85 12.70 -3.25 0.44
C ILE A 85 13.08 -2.62 -0.91
N LEU A 86 12.15 -2.61 -1.86
CA LEU A 86 12.38 -2.06 -3.20
C LEU A 86 11.93 -0.60 -3.30
N GLU A 87 10.80 -0.28 -2.69
CA GLU A 87 10.18 1.05 -2.77
C GLU A 87 9.41 1.33 -1.49
N ILE A 88 9.30 2.62 -1.15
CA ILE A 88 8.41 3.09 -0.09
C ILE A 88 7.60 4.25 -0.65
N VAL A 89 6.27 4.20 -0.50
CA VAL A 89 5.35 5.28 -0.87
C VAL A 89 4.50 5.62 0.35
N ASP A 90 4.66 6.82 0.87
CA ASP A 90 4.10 7.19 2.17
C ASP A 90 3.75 8.67 2.27
N HIS A 91 2.99 9.04 3.31
CA HIS A 91 2.63 10.43 3.61
C HIS A 91 2.86 10.79 5.08
N HIS A 92 3.50 9.91 5.84
CA HIS A 92 3.78 10.11 7.27
C HIS A 92 5.15 10.76 7.50
N LYS A 93 5.41 11.15 8.75
CA LYS A 93 6.76 11.52 9.16
C LYS A 93 7.71 10.34 8.91
N ILE A 94 8.96 10.64 8.62
CA ILE A 94 9.95 9.58 8.36
C ILE A 94 10.36 8.95 9.70
N GLY A 95 10.15 7.63 9.80
CA GLY A 95 10.31 6.87 11.03
C GLY A 95 11.63 6.11 11.16
N GLY A 96 12.54 6.26 10.19
CA GLY A 96 13.89 5.71 10.31
C GLY A 96 14.03 4.27 9.87
N ILE A 97 13.18 3.75 9.00
CA ILE A 97 13.39 2.44 8.38
C ILE A 97 14.74 2.47 7.63
N LYS A 98 15.46 1.35 7.68
CA LYS A 98 16.77 1.23 7.04
C LYS A 98 16.69 0.27 5.87
N THR A 99 17.43 0.57 4.80
CA THR A 99 17.56 -0.31 3.64
C THR A 99 19.01 -0.60 3.37
N SER A 100 19.30 -1.77 2.79
CA SER A 100 20.65 -2.18 2.44
C SER A 100 21.14 -1.57 1.13
N GLU A 101 20.21 -1.12 0.29
CA GLU A 101 20.50 -0.56 -1.02
C GLU A 101 19.69 0.72 -1.24
N PRO A 102 20.08 1.57 -2.20
CA PRO A 102 19.26 2.70 -2.59
C PRO A 102 17.90 2.23 -3.12
N ILE A 103 16.85 2.94 -2.73
CA ILE A 103 15.47 2.61 -3.14
C ILE A 103 14.77 3.87 -3.67
N MET A 104 13.64 3.66 -4.33
CA MET A 104 12.70 4.74 -4.59
C MET A 104 11.93 5.00 -3.29
N PHE A 105 12.06 6.20 -2.74
CA PHE A 105 11.34 6.60 -1.54
C PHE A 105 10.54 7.87 -1.85
N CYS A 106 9.23 7.72 -2.04
CA CYS A 106 8.35 8.85 -2.28
C CYS A 106 7.56 9.14 -1.02
N ASN A 107 7.85 10.25 -0.36
CA ASN A 107 7.13 10.69 0.82
C ASN A 107 6.65 12.12 0.62
N MET A 108 5.32 12.30 0.64
CA MET A 108 4.70 13.61 0.45
C MET A 108 3.71 13.88 1.59
N PRO A 109 3.70 15.10 2.14
CA PRO A 109 2.81 15.45 3.27
C PRO A 109 1.37 15.71 2.80
N LEU A 110 0.76 14.70 2.18
CA LEU A 110 -0.61 14.74 1.69
C LEU A 110 -1.56 14.03 2.64
N GLY A 111 -2.85 14.11 2.38
CA GLY A 111 -3.88 13.54 3.26
C GLY A 111 -3.90 12.02 3.33
N CYS A 112 -3.40 11.33 2.30
CA CYS A 112 -3.34 9.87 2.27
C CYS A 112 -2.37 9.35 1.20
N THR A 113 -1.93 8.11 1.35
CA THR A 113 -1.06 7.45 0.36
C THR A 113 -1.82 7.17 -0.94
N ALA A 114 -3.12 6.90 -0.89
CA ALA A 114 -3.91 6.66 -2.10
C ALA A 114 -3.86 7.84 -3.07
N THR A 115 -3.75 9.06 -2.57
CA THR A 115 -3.56 10.24 -3.43
C THR A 115 -2.25 10.16 -4.20
N ILE A 116 -1.17 9.74 -3.54
CA ILE A 116 0.14 9.60 -4.19
C ILE A 116 0.09 8.51 -5.25
N VAL A 117 -0.54 7.38 -4.94
CA VAL A 117 -0.72 6.28 -5.90
C VAL A 117 -1.50 6.77 -7.13
N THR A 118 -2.55 7.56 -6.92
CA THR A 118 -3.32 8.16 -8.02
C THR A 118 -2.46 9.08 -8.88
N MET A 119 -1.58 9.86 -8.25
CA MET A 119 -0.63 10.71 -8.99
C MET A 119 0.32 9.88 -9.84
N PHE A 120 0.75 8.71 -9.36
CA PHE A 120 1.60 7.81 -10.15
C PHE A 120 0.87 7.26 -11.37
N TYR A 121 -0.40 6.88 -11.25
CA TYR A 121 -1.21 6.50 -12.41
C TYR A 121 -1.23 7.60 -13.45
N LYS A 122 -1.46 8.82 -13.00
CA LYS A 122 -1.50 9.99 -13.89
C LYS A 122 -0.14 10.25 -14.54
N HIS A 123 0.93 10.17 -13.78
CA HIS A 123 2.30 10.37 -14.28
C HIS A 123 2.67 9.34 -15.33
N GLU A 124 2.25 8.09 -15.17
CA GLU A 124 2.52 7.02 -16.12
C GLU A 124 1.52 6.97 -17.28
N HIS A 125 0.58 7.92 -17.34
CA HIS A 125 -0.49 7.98 -18.34
C HIS A 125 -1.32 6.68 -18.38
N LYS A 126 -1.56 6.10 -17.20
CA LYS A 126 -2.39 4.89 -17.06
C LYS A 126 -3.68 5.24 -16.34
N MET A 127 -4.77 4.59 -16.77
CA MET A 127 -6.07 4.71 -16.13
C MET A 127 -6.33 3.45 -15.32
N PRO A 128 -6.60 3.55 -14.01
CA PRO A 128 -6.96 2.36 -13.22
C PRO A 128 -8.30 1.80 -13.70
N GLU A 129 -8.47 0.48 -13.59
CA GLU A 129 -9.79 -0.13 -13.80
C GLU A 129 -10.79 0.53 -12.86
N PRO A 130 -12.10 0.59 -13.23
CA PRO A 130 -13.12 1.24 -12.41
C PRO A 130 -13.15 0.77 -10.96
N LYS A 131 -13.00 -0.53 -10.71
CA LYS A 131 -12.98 -1.08 -9.35
C LYS A 131 -11.77 -0.60 -8.55
N ILE A 132 -10.63 -0.46 -9.19
CA ILE A 132 -9.40 0.06 -8.55
C ILE A 132 -9.55 1.56 -8.29
N ALA A 133 -10.08 2.31 -9.26
CA ALA A 133 -10.39 3.73 -9.06
C ALA A 133 -11.34 3.93 -7.88
N GLY A 134 -12.34 3.05 -7.75
CA GLY A 134 -13.30 3.08 -6.64
C GLY A 134 -12.64 2.89 -5.27
N VAL A 135 -11.74 1.91 -5.12
CA VAL A 135 -11.07 1.68 -3.84
C VAL A 135 -10.09 2.81 -3.51
N LEU A 136 -9.38 3.34 -4.49
CA LEU A 136 -8.50 4.50 -4.27
C LEU A 136 -9.29 5.73 -3.82
N CYS A 137 -10.40 6.02 -4.48
CA CYS A 137 -11.29 7.12 -4.11
C CYS A 137 -11.83 6.94 -2.68
N SER A 138 -12.21 5.73 -2.31
CA SER A 138 -12.72 5.43 -0.98
C SER A 138 -11.67 5.68 0.10
N ALA A 139 -10.41 5.32 -0.15
CA ALA A 139 -9.31 5.60 0.76
C ALA A 139 -9.10 7.10 0.95
N ILE A 140 -9.16 7.88 -0.13
CA ILE A 140 -9.03 9.34 -0.07
C ILE A 140 -10.15 9.94 0.78
N LEU A 141 -11.38 9.50 0.57
CA LEU A 141 -12.54 9.98 1.34
C LEU A 141 -12.41 9.63 2.81
N SER A 142 -11.96 8.41 3.13
CA SER A 142 -11.80 7.95 4.50
C SER A 142 -10.75 8.78 5.25
N ASP A 143 -9.55 8.88 4.71
CA ASP A 143 -8.43 9.55 5.39
C ASP A 143 -8.59 11.07 5.48
N THR A 144 -9.27 11.67 4.53
CA THR A 144 -9.48 13.12 4.50
C THR A 144 -10.81 13.54 5.13
N LEU A 145 -11.55 12.59 5.70
CA LEU A 145 -12.89 12.83 6.27
C LEU A 145 -13.81 13.54 5.26
N ALA A 146 -13.75 13.10 3.99
CA ALA A 146 -14.48 13.69 2.85
C ALA A 146 -14.13 15.19 2.65
N PHE A 147 -12.83 15.47 2.78
CA PHE A 147 -12.29 16.83 2.68
C PHE A 147 -12.66 17.71 3.91
#